data_e7eb8a1ee37eacdc7d7ee162c2ece738
#
_entry.id   e7eb8a1ee37eacdc7d7ee162c2ece738
#
_cell.length_a   1.000
_cell.length_b   1.000
_cell.length_c   1.000
_cell.angle_alpha   90.00
_cell.angle_beta   90.00
_cell.angle_gamma   90.00
#
_symmetry.space_group_name_H-M   'P 1'
#
loop_
_entity.id
_entity.type
_entity.pdbx_description
1 polymer ?
#
loop_
_entity_poly.entity_id
_entity_poly.type
_entity_poly.pdbx_seq_one_letter_code
_entity_poly.pdbx_strand_id
1 'polypeptide(L)'
;LLHYNDYNITEINGNSFVIVRDDDLKPDFNKGDLVVVKKNDNKDIKIGDKIFFYEIENEKVTVNLGNVINKEVVNDKETTFVMDGEYPISSEYVIGKASTSKSYAKLGSVLNVLESRYGFLFIIIFPILIIFIYEIYAAIKEFKSPIDDE
;
A
#
# COMPACT_ATOMS: atom_id res chain seq x y z
N LEU A 1 -0.93 -14.75 0.81
CA LEU A 1 -0.49 -14.63 -0.58
C LEU A 1 -0.92 -13.29 -1.14
N LEU A 2 0.05 -12.51 -1.54
CA LEU A 2 -0.19 -11.21 -2.14
C LEU A 2 -0.66 -11.39 -3.58
N HIS A 3 -1.76 -10.74 -3.91
CA HIS A 3 -2.30 -10.73 -5.25
C HIS A 3 -2.00 -9.38 -5.89
N TYR A 4 -1.32 -9.40 -7.03
CA TYR A 4 -0.96 -8.20 -7.77
C TYR A 4 -1.91 -8.00 -8.93
N ASN A 5 -2.36 -6.77 -9.14
CA ASN A 5 -3.14 -6.43 -10.33
C ASN A 5 -2.23 -6.22 -11.54
N ASP A 6 -2.82 -5.86 -12.69
CA ASP A 6 -2.08 -5.66 -13.95
C ASP A 6 -1.01 -4.56 -13.86
N TYR A 7 -1.05 -3.72 -12.83
CA TYR A 7 -0.12 -2.61 -12.61
C TYR A 7 0.90 -2.89 -11.49
N ASN A 8 1.04 -4.15 -11.07
CA ASN A 8 1.93 -4.58 -9.98
C ASN A 8 1.62 -3.92 -8.62
N ILE A 9 0.38 -3.55 -8.41
CA ILE A 9 -0.11 -3.07 -7.11
C ILE A 9 -0.83 -4.21 -6.40
N THR A 10 -0.50 -4.41 -5.15
CA THR A 10 -1.17 -5.43 -4.33
C THR A 10 -2.64 -5.07 -4.14
N GLU A 11 -3.53 -5.98 -4.49
CA GLU A 11 -4.97 -5.81 -4.38
C GLU A 11 -5.58 -7.01 -3.66
N ILE A 12 -6.35 -6.75 -2.61
CA ILE A 12 -7.02 -7.79 -1.82
C ILE A 12 -8.46 -7.33 -1.53
N ASN A 13 -9.43 -8.14 -1.94
CA ASN A 13 -10.85 -7.89 -1.69
C ASN A 13 -11.34 -6.50 -2.15
N GLY A 14 -10.87 -6.03 -3.30
CA GLY A 14 -11.23 -4.73 -3.85
C GLY A 14 -10.52 -3.54 -3.20
N ASN A 15 -9.56 -3.79 -2.32
CA ASN A 15 -8.72 -2.75 -1.74
C ASN A 15 -7.33 -2.81 -2.34
N SER A 16 -6.81 -1.66 -2.77
CA SER A 16 -5.46 -1.53 -3.29
C SER A 16 -4.54 -1.00 -2.21
N PHE A 17 -3.36 -1.58 -2.08
CA PHE A 17 -2.35 -1.20 -1.09
C PHE A 17 -1.27 -0.41 -1.81
N VAL A 18 -1.21 0.88 -1.55
CA VAL A 18 -0.28 1.79 -2.19
C VAL A 18 0.78 2.24 -1.19
N ILE A 19 2.04 2.03 -1.53
CA ILE A 19 3.16 2.54 -0.76
C ILE A 19 3.59 3.88 -1.35
N VAL A 20 3.56 4.92 -0.54
CA VAL A 20 4.00 6.26 -0.96
C VAL A 20 5.54 6.28 -0.99
N ARG A 21 6.10 6.32 -2.19
CA ARG A 21 7.55 6.19 -2.41
C ARG A 21 8.30 7.51 -2.53
N ASP A 22 7.56 8.60 -2.69
CA ASP A 22 8.13 9.95 -2.86
C ASP A 22 7.22 11.01 -2.21
N ASP A 23 7.57 12.26 -2.39
CA ASP A 23 6.83 13.38 -1.81
C ASP A 23 5.76 13.97 -2.74
N ASP A 24 5.46 13.31 -3.87
CA ASP A 24 4.53 13.81 -4.87
C ASP A 24 3.08 13.86 -4.37
N LEU A 25 2.74 13.13 -3.33
CA LEU A 25 1.39 13.10 -2.75
C LEU A 25 1.23 14.03 -1.54
N LYS A 26 2.24 14.84 -1.22
CA LYS A 26 2.11 15.85 -0.16
C LYS A 26 1.14 16.97 -0.59
N PRO A 27 0.47 17.62 0.38
CA PRO A 27 0.52 17.41 1.83
C PRO A 27 -0.36 16.27 2.35
N ASP A 28 -1.17 15.65 1.49
CA ASP A 28 -2.17 14.67 1.91
C ASP A 28 -1.55 13.37 2.43
N PHE A 29 -0.47 12.93 1.79
CA PHE A 29 0.24 11.70 2.15
C PHE A 29 1.74 11.94 2.14
N ASN A 30 2.44 11.31 3.07
CA ASN A 30 3.88 11.45 3.23
C ASN A 30 4.62 10.22 2.69
N LYS A 31 5.84 10.43 2.27
CA LYS A 31 6.73 9.33 1.88
C LYS A 31 6.84 8.30 3.01
N GLY A 32 6.65 7.03 2.66
CA GLY A 32 6.69 5.93 3.61
C GLY A 32 5.32 5.54 4.16
N ASP A 33 4.27 6.25 3.82
CA ASP A 33 2.91 5.87 4.21
C ASP A 33 2.42 4.67 3.41
N LEU A 34 1.64 3.82 4.05
CA LEU A 34 0.84 2.81 3.36
C LEU A 34 -0.59 3.33 3.28
N VAL A 35 -1.10 3.45 2.07
CA VAL A 35 -2.47 3.89 1.82
C VAL A 35 -3.28 2.71 1.31
N VAL A 36 -4.37 2.41 2.01
CA VAL A 36 -5.33 1.39 1.59
C VAL A 36 -6.47 2.10 0.89
N VAL A 37 -6.59 1.90 -0.41
CA VAL A 37 -7.58 2.56 -1.26
C VAL A 37 -8.68 1.57 -1.61
N LYS A 38 -9.90 1.88 -1.22
CA LYS A 38 -11.07 1.09 -1.56
C LYS A 38 -11.50 1.40 -2.99
N LYS A 39 -11.76 0.35 -3.78
CA LYS A 39 -12.31 0.51 -5.12
C LYS A 39 -13.71 1.11 -5.05
N ASN A 40 -13.93 2.21 -5.76
CA ASN A 40 -15.22 2.86 -5.87
C ASN A 40 -15.81 2.65 -7.26
N ASP A 41 -17.14 2.57 -7.32
CA ASP A 41 -17.84 2.56 -8.59
C ASP A 41 -17.70 3.95 -9.26
N ASN A 42 -17.65 3.99 -10.59
CA ASN A 42 -17.54 5.24 -11.34
C ASN A 42 -18.66 6.21 -11.00
N LYS A 43 -19.85 5.70 -10.67
CA LYS A 43 -21.01 6.51 -10.28
C LYS A 43 -20.83 7.23 -8.95
N ASP A 44 -20.01 6.67 -8.08
CA ASP A 44 -19.76 7.23 -6.73
C ASP A 44 -18.72 8.33 -6.74
N ILE A 45 -17.97 8.46 -7.82
CA ILE A 45 -16.96 9.52 -7.98
C ILE A 45 -17.62 10.74 -8.59
N LYS A 46 -17.58 11.85 -7.87
CA LYS A 46 -18.22 13.09 -8.25
C LYS A 46 -17.22 14.20 -8.55
N ILE A 47 -17.67 15.22 -9.26
CA ILE A 47 -16.87 16.43 -9.49
C ILE A 47 -16.51 17.04 -8.12
N GLY A 48 -15.24 17.36 -7.94
CA GLY A 48 -14.69 17.85 -6.68
C GLY A 48 -14.04 16.76 -5.81
N ASP A 49 -14.25 15.50 -6.13
CA ASP A 49 -13.61 14.41 -5.41
C ASP A 49 -12.13 14.32 -5.75
N LYS A 50 -11.32 13.99 -4.75
CA LYS A 50 -9.91 13.69 -4.93
C LYS A 50 -9.77 12.18 -5.09
N ILE A 51 -9.11 11.76 -6.17
CA ILE A 51 -8.97 10.35 -6.51
C ILE A 51 -7.50 9.95 -6.72
N PHE A 52 -7.21 8.69 -6.42
CA PHE A 52 -5.95 8.05 -6.81
C PHE A 52 -6.12 7.42 -8.19
N PHE A 53 -5.11 7.58 -9.03
CA PHE A 53 -5.11 7.01 -10.37
C PHE A 53 -3.70 6.60 -10.80
N TYR A 54 -3.63 5.66 -11.75
CA TYR A 54 -2.38 5.24 -12.33
C TYR A 54 -1.97 6.18 -13.46
N GLU A 55 -0.70 6.53 -13.48
CA GLU A 55 -0.09 7.25 -14.58
C GLU A 55 1.04 6.40 -15.15
N ILE A 56 1.02 6.18 -16.46
CA ILE A 56 2.03 5.37 -17.15
C ILE A 56 2.91 6.31 -17.96
N GLU A 57 4.16 6.39 -17.60
CA GLU A 57 5.15 7.21 -18.29
C GLU A 57 6.43 6.40 -18.50
N ASN A 58 6.88 6.29 -19.75
CA ASN A 58 8.07 5.52 -20.12
C ASN A 58 8.08 4.07 -19.57
N GLU A 59 6.97 3.38 -19.73
CA GLU A 59 6.75 2.01 -19.22
C GLU A 59 6.75 1.89 -17.69
N LYS A 60 6.84 3.01 -16.99
CA LYS A 60 6.81 3.04 -15.54
C LYS A 60 5.42 3.47 -15.06
N VAL A 61 4.84 2.69 -14.15
CA VAL A 61 3.55 2.96 -13.53
C VAL A 61 3.77 3.70 -12.23
N THR A 62 3.13 4.87 -12.10
CA THR A 62 3.14 5.64 -10.86
C THR A 62 1.70 5.87 -10.40
N VAL A 63 1.52 6.08 -9.10
CA VAL A 63 0.22 6.42 -8.51
C VAL A 63 0.22 7.90 -8.21
N ASN A 64 -0.77 8.60 -8.76
CA ASN A 64 -0.95 10.03 -8.54
C ASN A 64 -2.29 10.33 -7.86
N LEU A 65 -2.41 11.53 -7.34
CA LEU A 65 -3.58 12.03 -6.65
C LEU A 65 -4.00 13.36 -7.29
N GLY A 66 -5.26 13.50 -7.59
CA GLY A 66 -5.78 14.73 -8.19
C GLY A 66 -7.26 14.92 -7.97
N ASN A 67 -7.75 16.13 -8.21
CA ASN A 67 -9.15 16.47 -8.09
C ASN A 67 -9.87 16.31 -9.42
N VAL A 68 -11.10 15.78 -9.38
CA VAL A 68 -11.96 15.68 -10.56
C VAL A 68 -12.65 17.02 -10.78
N ILE A 69 -12.41 17.65 -11.92
CA ILE A 69 -13.07 18.90 -12.29
C ILE A 69 -14.21 18.72 -13.27
N ASN A 70 -14.26 17.61 -13.98
CA ASN A 70 -15.34 17.25 -14.87
C ASN A 70 -15.43 15.73 -15.02
N LYS A 71 -16.59 15.27 -15.51
CA LYS A 71 -16.87 13.85 -15.65
C LYS A 71 -17.74 13.63 -16.87
N GLU A 72 -17.34 12.70 -17.74
CA GLU A 72 -18.05 12.33 -18.95
C GLU A 72 -18.30 10.83 -18.98
N VAL A 73 -19.55 10.43 -18.99
CA VAL A 73 -19.94 9.02 -19.09
C VAL A 73 -19.88 8.59 -20.55
N VAL A 74 -18.99 7.67 -20.88
CA VAL A 74 -18.83 7.15 -22.24
C VAL A 74 -19.82 6.00 -22.50
N ASN A 75 -19.91 5.07 -21.54
CA ASN A 75 -20.84 3.94 -21.58
C ASN A 75 -21.05 3.42 -20.14
N ASP A 76 -21.78 2.30 -19.99
CA ASP A 76 -22.09 1.71 -18.69
C ASP A 76 -20.85 1.26 -17.89
N LYS A 77 -19.73 1.02 -18.55
CA LYS A 77 -18.51 0.52 -17.94
C LYS A 77 -17.39 1.56 -17.89
N GLU A 78 -17.45 2.57 -18.71
CA GLU A 78 -16.35 3.53 -18.88
C GLU A 78 -16.82 4.95 -18.64
N THR A 79 -16.08 5.67 -17.85
CA THR A 79 -16.26 7.11 -17.60
C THR A 79 -14.92 7.79 -17.75
N THR A 80 -14.90 8.96 -18.37
CA THR A 80 -13.70 9.79 -18.47
C THR A 80 -13.79 10.88 -17.41
N PHE A 81 -12.75 10.97 -16.58
CA PHE A 81 -12.61 12.00 -15.57
C PHE A 81 -11.61 13.03 -16.04
N VAL A 82 -11.99 14.29 -16.03
CA VAL A 82 -11.07 15.40 -16.30
C VAL A 82 -10.51 15.89 -14.98
N MET A 83 -9.19 15.84 -14.86
CA MET A 83 -8.48 16.20 -13.65
C MET A 83 -8.13 17.69 -13.62
N ASP A 84 -7.82 18.18 -12.43
CA ASP A 84 -7.22 19.49 -12.27
C ASP A 84 -5.89 19.54 -13.06
N GLY A 85 -5.72 20.48 -13.92
CA GLY A 85 -4.66 20.47 -14.94
C GLY A 85 -5.18 20.17 -16.34
N GLU A 86 -6.49 19.99 -16.48
CA GLU A 86 -7.22 19.83 -17.75
C GLU A 86 -6.82 18.63 -18.59
N TYR A 87 -6.44 17.52 -17.97
CA TYR A 87 -6.15 16.28 -18.70
C TYR A 87 -7.16 15.18 -18.37
N PRO A 88 -7.56 14.37 -19.39
CA PRO A 88 -8.53 13.31 -19.19
C PRO A 88 -7.88 12.03 -18.70
N ILE A 89 -8.63 11.29 -17.87
CA ILE A 89 -8.24 9.97 -17.40
C ILE A 89 -9.42 9.03 -17.57
N SER A 90 -9.17 7.85 -18.16
CA SER A 90 -10.17 6.81 -18.25
C SER A 90 -10.40 6.16 -16.89
N SER A 91 -11.64 5.74 -16.63
CA SER A 91 -12.01 5.07 -15.38
C SER A 91 -11.23 3.79 -15.11
N GLU A 92 -10.66 3.16 -16.12
CA GLU A 92 -9.82 1.96 -15.94
C GLU A 92 -8.52 2.25 -15.20
N TYR A 93 -8.07 3.52 -15.19
CA TYR A 93 -6.87 3.94 -14.47
C TYR A 93 -7.16 4.48 -13.08
N VAL A 94 -8.42 4.57 -12.68
CA VAL A 94 -8.81 5.08 -11.37
C VAL A 94 -8.72 3.97 -10.33
N ILE A 95 -8.04 4.26 -9.23
CA ILE A 95 -7.89 3.32 -8.10
C ILE A 95 -9.06 3.49 -7.14
N GLY A 96 -9.35 4.72 -6.71
CA GLY A 96 -10.44 5.03 -5.79
C GLY A 96 -10.33 6.42 -5.21
N LYS A 97 -11.27 6.77 -4.34
CA LYS A 97 -11.34 8.09 -3.69
C LYS A 97 -10.36 8.18 -2.52
N ALA A 98 -9.74 9.34 -2.38
CA ALA A 98 -8.92 9.63 -1.20
C ALA A 98 -9.74 9.69 0.09
N SER A 99 -10.99 10.17 0.02
CA SER A 99 -11.86 10.31 1.19
C SER A 99 -12.23 8.98 1.84
N THR A 100 -12.27 7.88 1.07
CA THR A 100 -12.57 6.54 1.58
C THR A 100 -11.32 5.70 1.80
N SER A 101 -10.13 6.26 1.59
CA SER A 101 -8.86 5.60 1.83
C SER A 101 -8.45 5.71 3.29
N LYS A 102 -7.57 4.78 3.72
CA LYS A 102 -6.94 4.81 5.04
C LYS A 102 -5.44 4.87 4.87
N SER A 103 -4.79 5.74 5.63
CA SER A 103 -3.34 5.90 5.58
C SER A 103 -2.71 5.43 6.90
N TYR A 104 -1.63 4.69 6.79
CA TYR A 104 -0.84 4.20 7.92
C TYR A 104 0.56 4.74 7.79
N ALA A 105 0.91 5.69 8.66
CA ALA A 105 2.20 6.37 8.62
C ALA A 105 3.35 5.37 8.80
N LYS A 106 4.35 5.46 7.94
CA LYS A 106 5.59 4.66 7.97
C LYS A 106 5.42 3.15 7.78
N LEU A 107 4.20 2.63 7.75
CA LEU A 107 3.97 1.20 7.54
C LEU A 107 4.38 0.77 6.13
N GLY A 108 4.21 1.66 5.16
CA GLY A 108 4.67 1.43 3.79
C GLY A 108 6.18 1.24 3.71
N SER A 109 6.95 1.99 4.50
CA SER A 109 8.41 1.82 4.56
C SER A 109 8.80 0.46 5.13
N VAL A 110 8.09 -0.01 6.17
CA VAL A 110 8.32 -1.34 6.73
C VAL A 110 8.02 -2.42 5.69
N LEU A 111 6.89 -2.33 5.00
CA LEU A 111 6.52 -3.28 3.94
C LEU A 111 7.52 -3.25 2.78
N ASN A 112 8.00 -2.07 2.42
CA ASN A 112 8.98 -1.94 1.35
C ASN A 112 10.30 -2.64 1.70
N VAL A 113 10.73 -2.55 2.96
CA VAL A 113 11.91 -3.28 3.45
C VAL A 113 11.64 -4.80 3.43
N LEU A 114 10.46 -5.24 3.85
CA LEU A 114 10.08 -6.65 3.85
C LEU A 114 9.96 -7.24 2.43
N GLU A 115 9.55 -6.44 1.46
CA GLU A 115 9.48 -6.85 0.05
C GLU A 115 10.84 -6.80 -0.64
N SER A 116 11.83 -6.15 -0.02
CA SER A 116 13.17 -6.06 -0.58
C SER A 116 13.89 -7.40 -0.49
N ARG A 117 15.00 -7.50 -1.21
CA ARG A 117 15.86 -8.68 -1.21
C ARG A 117 16.32 -9.10 0.19
N TYR A 118 16.57 -8.12 1.06
CA TYR A 118 16.99 -8.37 2.44
C TYR A 118 15.82 -8.59 3.39
N GLY A 119 14.65 -8.05 3.08
CA GLY A 119 13.45 -8.22 3.89
C GLY A 119 13.01 -9.67 4.00
N PHE A 120 13.09 -10.41 2.90
CA PHE A 120 12.80 -11.84 2.88
C PHE A 120 13.70 -12.60 3.86
N LEU A 121 14.97 -12.23 3.89
CA LEU A 121 15.95 -12.83 4.80
C LEU A 121 15.59 -12.57 6.27
N PHE A 122 15.16 -11.34 6.60
CA PHE A 122 14.72 -10.99 7.94
C PHE A 122 13.48 -11.77 8.40
N ILE A 123 12.54 -12.03 7.50
CA ILE A 123 11.34 -12.82 7.81
C ILE A 123 11.72 -14.24 8.25
N ILE A 124 12.77 -14.81 7.67
CA ILE A 124 13.26 -16.15 8.02
C ILE A 124 14.13 -16.13 9.27
N ILE A 125 15.03 -15.16 9.37
CA ILE A 125 16.01 -15.07 10.46
C ILE A 125 15.35 -14.68 11.81
N PHE A 126 14.42 -13.76 11.79
CA PHE A 126 13.81 -13.24 13.01
C PHE A 126 13.14 -14.31 13.88
N PRO A 127 12.26 -15.17 13.34
CA PRO A 127 11.68 -16.25 14.13
C PRO A 127 12.71 -17.23 14.68
N ILE A 128 13.71 -17.58 13.88
CA ILE A 128 14.79 -18.47 14.28
C ILE A 128 15.61 -17.85 15.41
N LEU A 129 15.92 -16.58 15.33
CA LEU A 129 16.66 -15.84 16.36
C LEU A 129 15.88 -15.80 17.67
N ILE A 130 14.57 -15.58 17.63
CA ILE A 130 13.71 -15.57 18.83
C ILE A 130 13.71 -16.94 19.50
N ILE A 131 13.58 -18.02 18.73
CA ILE A 131 13.63 -19.39 19.24
C ILE A 131 14.99 -19.67 19.87
N PHE A 132 16.06 -19.26 19.23
CA PHE A 132 17.42 -19.43 19.70
C PHE A 132 17.65 -18.73 21.04
N ILE A 133 17.22 -17.47 21.15
CA ILE A 133 17.32 -16.69 22.41
C ILE A 133 16.50 -17.36 23.50
N TYR A 134 15.31 -17.86 23.20
CA TYR A 134 14.47 -18.57 24.15
C TYR A 134 15.16 -19.85 24.67
N GLU A 135 15.79 -20.62 23.80
CA GLU A 135 16.51 -21.83 24.18
C GLU A 135 17.71 -21.55 25.07
N ILE A 136 18.44 -20.46 24.79
CA ILE A 136 19.55 -20.03 25.64
C ILE A 136 19.02 -19.63 27.01
N TYR A 137 17.94 -18.90 27.08
CA TYR A 137 17.32 -18.51 28.34
C TYR A 137 16.87 -19.73 29.15
N ALA A 138 16.24 -20.69 28.52
CA ALA A 138 15.79 -21.94 29.16
C ALA A 138 16.99 -22.76 29.68
N ALA A 139 18.06 -22.84 28.91
CA ALA A 139 19.29 -23.54 29.33
C ALA A 139 19.92 -22.87 30.56
N ILE A 140 20.01 -21.55 30.57
CA ILE A 140 20.55 -20.79 31.72
C ILE A 140 19.68 -21.01 32.95
N LYS A 141 18.37 -21.02 32.80
CA LYS A 141 17.42 -21.26 33.87
C LYS A 141 17.56 -22.67 34.45
N GLU A 142 17.75 -23.68 33.63
CA GLU A 142 18.02 -25.06 34.07
C GLU A 142 19.36 -25.15 34.81
N PHE A 143 20.37 -24.43 34.36
CA PHE A 143 21.67 -24.44 35.01
C PHE A 143 21.63 -23.84 36.44
N LYS A 144 20.74 -22.92 36.69
CA LYS A 144 20.55 -22.33 38.02
C LYS A 144 19.62 -23.11 38.93
N SER A 145 18.68 -23.86 38.33
CA SER A 145 17.63 -24.57 39.04
C SER A 145 18.07 -25.83 39.76
N PRO A 146 19.01 -26.67 39.25
CA PRO A 146 19.38 -27.92 39.89
C PRO A 146 20.05 -27.81 41.25
N ILE A 147 20.60 -26.64 41.55
CA ILE A 147 21.27 -26.39 42.84
C ILE A 147 20.25 -26.18 43.95
N ASP A 148 19.06 -25.75 43.63
CA ASP A 148 18.01 -25.46 44.62
C ASP A 148 17.16 -26.71 44.94
N ASP A 149 17.26 -27.77 44.16
CA ASP A 149 16.49 -29.00 44.35
C ASP A 149 17.14 -30.01 45.30
N GLU A 150 18.28 -29.71 45.85
CA GLU A 150 18.90 -30.51 46.89
C GLU A 150 18.53 -29.92 48.27
#